data_f09a68a64c3df964d1f79b2e241d81f9
#
_entry.id   f09a68a64c3df964d1f79b2e241d81f9
#
_cell.length_a   1.000
_cell.length_b   1.000
_cell.length_c   1.000
_cell.angle_alpha   90.00
_cell.angle_beta   90.00
_cell.angle_gamma   90.00
#
_symmetry.space_group_name_H-M   'P 1'
#
loop_
_entity.id
_entity.type
_entity.pdbx_description
1 polymer ?
#
loop_
_entity_poly.entity_id
_entity_poly.type
_entity_poly.pdbx_seq_one_letter_code
_entity_poly.pdbx_strand_id
1 'polypeptide(L)'
;MKKFIILFPVYNDWKSLWKLCEEIDDQIKDLDANFSLLFVNDASTEKRINFESNLNKINSIKVINMKKNHLSGRCIATGLQYIAKKEEFDHVIVMDSDGEDKPEYIIEIFKKTLNFPNKTIVATRFRRNENIFYKFLYEIHKIVTLIFTGKLIKFGNFVCLPKSHVEDLINQGSLWNSFSATILKIIKEKISIKTDRGKRYYGPSQTSYYKLFYHSFTIMSVFKKVIFLRSFIISIIYIFLIYQNVTFVKLIPFFFLSIFLSMIFTVSRRENLDELKNSLENIDSIETLK
;
A
#
# COMPACT_ATOMS: atom_id res chain seq x y z
N MET A 1 13.89 22.69 10.14
CA MET A 1 12.70 22.36 9.31
C MET A 1 12.55 20.85 9.23
N LYS A 2 11.33 20.31 9.32
CA LYS A 2 11.07 18.87 9.16
C LYS A 2 11.32 18.42 7.72
N LYS A 3 11.89 17.22 7.56
CA LYS A 3 12.21 16.63 6.26
C LYS A 3 11.16 15.57 5.89
N PHE A 4 10.44 15.78 4.80
CA PHE A 4 9.46 14.86 4.25
C PHE A 4 9.97 14.27 2.94
N ILE A 5 9.83 12.96 2.77
CA ILE A 5 10.03 12.30 1.48
C ILE A 5 8.69 11.75 1.01
N ILE A 6 8.27 12.12 -0.21
CA ILE A 6 7.07 11.56 -0.82
C ILE A 6 7.51 10.44 -1.77
N LEU A 7 7.06 9.23 -1.48
CA LEU A 7 7.41 8.00 -2.18
C LEU A 7 6.30 7.58 -3.14
N PHE A 8 6.62 7.40 -4.41
CA PHE A 8 5.70 6.95 -5.45
C PHE A 8 6.20 5.68 -6.13
N PRO A 9 5.43 4.58 -6.12
CA PRO A 9 5.62 3.49 -7.07
C PRO A 9 5.09 3.91 -8.44
N VAL A 10 5.87 3.71 -9.51
CA VAL A 10 5.54 4.16 -10.86
C VAL A 10 5.66 3.01 -11.84
N TYR A 11 4.63 2.80 -12.68
CA TYR A 11 4.68 1.89 -13.81
C TYR A 11 3.84 2.44 -14.97
N ASN A 12 4.51 2.86 -16.05
CA ASN A 12 3.87 3.42 -17.26
C ASN A 12 2.88 4.55 -16.97
N ASP A 13 3.23 5.44 -16.03
CA ASP A 13 2.33 6.50 -15.54
C ASP A 13 3.03 7.84 -15.35
N TRP A 14 4.05 8.08 -16.16
CA TRP A 14 4.91 9.26 -16.06
C TRP A 14 4.15 10.57 -16.22
N LYS A 15 3.18 10.60 -17.16
CA LYS A 15 2.37 11.79 -17.41
C LYS A 15 1.49 12.17 -16.21
N SER A 16 0.88 11.19 -15.56
CA SER A 16 0.08 11.43 -14.35
C SER A 16 0.97 11.88 -13.19
N LEU A 17 2.13 11.23 -13.03
CA LEU A 17 3.08 11.57 -11.98
C LEU A 17 3.59 13.00 -12.09
N TRP A 18 3.95 13.48 -13.28
CA TRP A 18 4.44 14.84 -13.47
C TRP A 18 3.38 15.87 -13.10
N LYS A 19 2.14 15.70 -13.59
CA LYS A 19 1.02 16.54 -13.19
C LYS A 19 0.79 16.53 -11.68
N LEU A 20 0.89 15.36 -11.05
CA LEU A 20 0.76 15.23 -9.60
C LEU A 20 1.86 15.99 -8.86
N CYS A 21 3.11 15.96 -9.36
CA CYS A 21 4.22 16.69 -8.77
C CYS A 21 3.99 18.22 -8.81
N GLU A 22 3.46 18.76 -9.92
CA GLU A 22 3.12 20.18 -10.06
C GLU A 22 2.02 20.57 -9.05
N GLU A 23 0.98 19.78 -8.94
CA GLU A 23 -0.08 20.02 -7.96
C GLU A 23 0.41 19.91 -6.51
N ILE A 24 1.33 18.96 -6.21
CA ILE A 24 1.95 18.85 -4.89
C ILE A 24 2.78 20.11 -4.59
N ASP A 25 3.63 20.56 -5.52
CA ASP A 25 4.49 21.73 -5.31
C ASP A 25 3.65 22.97 -4.97
N ASP A 26 2.51 23.17 -5.64
CA ASP A 26 1.57 24.24 -5.35
C ASP A 26 0.91 24.10 -3.97
N GLN A 27 0.48 22.88 -3.60
CA GLN A 27 -0.16 22.63 -2.30
C GLN A 27 0.78 22.83 -1.11
N ILE A 28 2.08 22.54 -1.27
CA ILE A 28 3.05 22.61 -0.17
C ILE A 28 3.79 23.96 -0.08
N LYS A 29 3.50 24.91 -0.96
CA LYS A 29 4.24 26.17 -1.09
C LYS A 29 4.38 26.97 0.22
N ASP A 30 3.32 26.97 1.04
CA ASP A 30 3.26 27.72 2.30
C ASP A 30 3.62 26.88 3.53
N LEU A 31 4.01 25.62 3.35
CA LEU A 31 4.36 24.74 4.46
C LEU A 31 5.82 24.94 4.88
N ASP A 32 6.05 25.09 6.20
CA ASP A 32 7.39 25.21 6.78
C ASP A 32 8.05 23.84 6.97
N ALA A 33 8.41 23.22 5.84
CA ALA A 33 9.08 21.92 5.79
C ALA A 33 9.87 21.76 4.48
N ASN A 34 10.82 20.83 4.48
CA ASN A 34 11.57 20.39 3.30
C ASN A 34 10.90 19.16 2.70
N PHE A 35 10.60 19.23 1.40
CA PHE A 35 9.99 18.11 0.67
C PHE A 35 10.91 17.59 -0.42
N SER A 36 11.11 16.29 -0.46
CA SER A 36 11.82 15.59 -1.52
C SER A 36 10.92 14.49 -2.11
N LEU A 37 11.09 14.21 -3.40
CA LEU A 37 10.33 13.16 -4.08
C LEU A 37 11.23 11.97 -4.40
N LEU A 38 10.72 10.79 -4.17
CA LEU A 38 11.36 9.52 -4.55
C LEU A 38 10.40 8.71 -5.41
N PHE A 39 10.77 8.50 -6.67
CA PHE A 39 10.04 7.64 -7.60
C PHE A 39 10.71 6.27 -7.64
N VAL A 40 9.93 5.21 -7.50
CA VAL A 40 10.41 3.85 -7.72
C VAL A 40 9.76 3.34 -9.01
N ASN A 41 10.51 3.43 -10.09
CA ASN A 41 10.13 2.99 -11.42
C ASN A 41 10.19 1.46 -11.51
N ASP A 42 9.03 0.83 -11.62
CA ASP A 42 8.84 -0.63 -11.63
C ASP A 42 9.15 -1.24 -13.01
N ALA A 43 10.29 -0.89 -13.59
CA ALA A 43 10.69 -1.28 -14.94
C ALA A 43 9.64 -0.91 -16.00
N SER A 44 9.24 0.38 -16.03
CA SER A 44 8.33 0.89 -17.05
C SER A 44 8.85 0.63 -18.46
N THR A 45 7.96 0.23 -19.35
CA THR A 45 8.26 0.03 -20.80
C THR A 45 8.13 1.33 -21.59
N GLU A 46 7.40 2.30 -21.04
CA GLU A 46 7.28 3.65 -21.62
C GLU A 46 8.46 4.52 -21.21
N LYS A 47 8.98 5.31 -22.15
CA LYS A 47 10.01 6.30 -21.85
C LYS A 47 9.48 7.35 -20.87
N ARG A 48 10.30 7.68 -19.88
CA ARG A 48 10.02 8.82 -19.02
C ARG A 48 9.97 10.09 -19.86
N ILE A 49 8.92 10.88 -19.65
CA ILE A 49 8.80 12.21 -20.26
C ILE A 49 9.80 13.13 -19.54
N ASN A 50 10.49 14.00 -20.27
CA ASN A 50 11.34 15.02 -19.66
C ASN A 50 10.47 15.97 -18.84
N PHE A 51 10.94 16.27 -17.65
CA PHE A 51 10.28 17.19 -16.76
C PHE A 51 10.71 18.61 -17.08
N GLU A 52 9.77 19.43 -17.53
CA GLU A 52 10.04 20.81 -17.96
C GLU A 52 9.60 21.87 -16.92
N SER A 53 8.91 21.45 -15.85
CA SER A 53 8.37 22.38 -14.85
C SER A 53 9.39 22.72 -13.77
N ASN A 54 9.44 24.00 -13.38
CA ASN A 54 10.20 24.45 -12.22
C ASN A 54 9.39 24.20 -10.94
N LEU A 55 9.68 23.11 -10.24
CA LEU A 55 9.13 22.89 -8.91
C LEU A 55 9.91 23.73 -7.90
N ASN A 56 9.27 24.71 -7.27
CA ASN A 56 9.97 25.70 -6.43
C ASN A 56 10.16 25.22 -4.99
N LYS A 57 9.22 24.46 -4.47
CA LYS A 57 9.18 24.00 -3.08
C LYS A 57 9.80 22.62 -2.86
N ILE A 58 9.84 21.80 -3.91
CA ILE A 58 10.46 20.49 -3.87
C ILE A 58 11.98 20.64 -3.95
N ASN A 59 12.68 20.14 -2.93
CA ASN A 59 14.13 20.28 -2.77
C ASN A 59 14.93 19.33 -3.68
N SER A 60 14.47 18.10 -3.85
CA SER A 60 15.14 17.10 -4.67
C SER A 60 14.17 16.08 -5.24
N ILE A 61 14.55 15.50 -6.38
CA ILE A 61 13.78 14.45 -7.05
C ILE A 61 14.76 13.33 -7.41
N LYS A 62 14.52 12.13 -6.89
CA LYS A 62 15.30 10.93 -7.22
C LYS A 62 14.40 9.88 -7.87
N VAL A 63 14.97 9.15 -8.81
CA VAL A 63 14.32 8.00 -9.49
C VAL A 63 15.15 6.76 -9.24
N ILE A 64 14.53 5.76 -8.64
CA ILE A 64 15.07 4.41 -8.54
C ILE A 64 14.49 3.61 -9.70
N ASN A 65 15.32 3.10 -10.61
CA ASN A 65 14.91 2.22 -11.67
C ASN A 65 15.09 0.76 -11.24
N MET A 66 14.02 -0.02 -11.26
CA MET A 66 14.06 -1.44 -10.91
C MET A 66 14.47 -2.27 -12.13
N LYS A 67 15.27 -3.34 -11.93
CA LYS A 67 15.69 -4.27 -13.00
C LYS A 67 14.53 -4.98 -13.70
N LYS A 68 13.43 -5.22 -12.99
CA LYS A 68 12.22 -5.89 -13.49
C LYS A 68 10.99 -5.45 -12.72
N ASN A 69 9.82 -5.70 -13.29
CA ASN A 69 8.54 -5.39 -12.63
C ASN A 69 8.31 -6.28 -11.40
N HIS A 70 8.10 -5.67 -10.26
CA HIS A 70 7.87 -6.31 -8.96
C HIS A 70 6.49 -6.01 -8.37
N LEU A 71 5.68 -5.19 -9.03
CA LEU A 71 4.41 -4.62 -8.60
C LEU A 71 4.59 -3.55 -7.49
N SER A 72 3.60 -2.64 -7.39
CA SER A 72 3.66 -1.43 -6.55
C SER A 72 4.01 -1.69 -5.09
N GLY A 73 3.50 -2.77 -4.49
CA GLY A 73 3.79 -3.10 -3.09
C GLY A 73 5.28 -3.35 -2.80
N ARG A 74 5.97 -4.04 -3.70
CA ARG A 74 7.43 -4.29 -3.57
C ARG A 74 8.25 -3.04 -3.91
N CYS A 75 7.77 -2.21 -4.83
CA CYS A 75 8.38 -0.90 -5.10
C CYS A 75 8.32 0.01 -3.88
N ILE A 76 7.16 0.07 -3.19
CA ILE A 76 7.04 0.79 -1.92
C ILE A 76 8.03 0.22 -0.89
N ALA A 77 8.10 -1.10 -0.74
CA ALA A 77 9.00 -1.75 0.21
C ALA A 77 10.48 -1.44 -0.09
N THR A 78 10.90 -1.50 -1.37
CA THR A 78 12.26 -1.13 -1.81
C THR A 78 12.55 0.35 -1.57
N GLY A 79 11.59 1.23 -1.88
CA GLY A 79 11.71 2.66 -1.62
C GLY A 79 11.88 2.97 -0.13
N LEU A 80 11.11 2.32 0.75
CA LEU A 80 11.26 2.46 2.21
C LEU A 80 12.60 1.94 2.71
N GLN A 81 13.10 0.81 2.17
CA GLN A 81 14.46 0.31 2.47
C GLN A 81 15.54 1.30 2.04
N TYR A 82 15.40 1.89 0.85
CA TYR A 82 16.33 2.90 0.34
C TYR A 82 16.33 4.14 1.23
N ILE A 83 15.15 4.69 1.52
CA ILE A 83 15.00 5.89 2.37
C ILE A 83 15.64 5.65 3.73
N ALA A 84 15.32 4.53 4.39
CA ALA A 84 15.84 4.24 5.72
C ALA A 84 17.37 4.09 5.78
N LYS A 85 17.99 3.62 4.69
CA LYS A 85 19.46 3.35 4.65
C LYS A 85 20.28 4.49 4.05
N LYS A 86 19.66 5.36 3.22
CA LYS A 86 20.41 6.29 2.36
C LYS A 86 19.96 7.75 2.47
N GLU A 87 18.83 8.03 3.13
CA GLU A 87 18.27 9.37 3.19
C GLU A 87 18.11 9.85 4.63
N GLU A 88 18.18 11.17 4.80
CA GLU A 88 17.79 11.81 6.05
C GLU A 88 16.34 12.30 5.97
N PHE A 89 15.49 11.87 6.88
CA PHE A 89 14.08 12.20 6.90
C PHE A 89 13.48 12.14 8.30
N ASP A 90 12.38 12.86 8.50
CA ASP A 90 11.51 12.76 9.67
C ASP A 90 10.25 11.93 9.36
N HIS A 91 9.69 12.13 8.16
CA HIS A 91 8.47 11.47 7.72
C HIS A 91 8.55 11.00 6.26
N VAL A 92 7.91 9.88 5.96
CA VAL A 92 7.69 9.41 4.58
C VAL A 92 6.20 9.41 4.29
N ILE A 93 5.79 10.08 3.21
CA ILE A 93 4.43 10.02 2.66
C ILE A 93 4.46 9.06 1.47
N VAL A 94 3.69 7.99 1.52
CA VAL A 94 3.51 7.08 0.37
C VAL A 94 2.22 7.46 -0.35
N MET A 95 2.27 7.60 -1.67
CA MET A 95 1.12 7.92 -2.52
C MET A 95 1.19 7.12 -3.82
N ASP A 96 0.03 6.84 -4.42
CA ASP A 96 -0.02 6.31 -5.79
C ASP A 96 0.27 7.44 -6.82
N SER A 97 0.85 7.09 -7.97
CA SER A 97 1.33 8.06 -8.98
C SER A 97 0.27 8.56 -9.96
N ASP A 98 -0.98 8.10 -9.83
CA ASP A 98 -2.03 8.28 -10.83
C ASP A 98 -2.96 9.48 -10.61
N GLY A 99 -2.81 10.19 -9.49
CA GLY A 99 -3.64 11.34 -9.09
C GLY A 99 -4.94 10.96 -8.37
N GLU A 100 -5.21 9.66 -8.13
CA GLU A 100 -6.37 9.26 -7.33
C GLU A 100 -6.22 9.61 -5.85
N ASP A 101 -4.99 9.65 -5.33
CA ASP A 101 -4.67 10.20 -4.02
C ASP A 101 -4.43 11.72 -4.20
N LYS A 102 -5.39 12.54 -3.74
CA LYS A 102 -5.37 13.98 -4.01
C LYS A 102 -4.30 14.73 -3.19
N PRO A 103 -3.49 15.57 -3.81
CA PRO A 103 -2.40 16.30 -3.14
C PRO A 103 -2.87 17.29 -2.07
N GLU A 104 -4.10 17.80 -2.17
CA GLU A 104 -4.68 18.71 -1.17
C GLU A 104 -4.65 18.16 0.27
N TYR A 105 -4.71 16.83 0.43
CA TYR A 105 -4.65 16.19 1.74
C TYR A 105 -3.26 16.16 2.37
N ILE A 106 -2.20 16.49 1.62
CA ILE A 106 -0.84 16.63 2.18
C ILE A 106 -0.80 17.73 3.24
N ILE A 107 -1.57 18.80 3.05
CA ILE A 107 -1.69 19.90 4.03
C ILE A 107 -2.26 19.37 5.36
N GLU A 108 -3.33 18.56 5.30
CA GLU A 108 -3.93 17.98 6.51
C GLU A 108 -2.98 16.97 7.17
N ILE A 109 -2.32 16.13 6.37
CA ILE A 109 -1.28 15.21 6.85
C ILE A 109 -0.18 15.99 7.57
N PHE A 110 0.36 17.05 6.96
CA PHE A 110 1.37 17.90 7.56
C PHE A 110 0.92 18.45 8.92
N LYS A 111 -0.27 19.07 8.97
CA LYS A 111 -0.83 19.59 10.24
C LYS A 111 -0.97 18.51 11.31
N LYS A 112 -1.36 17.28 10.93
CA LYS A 112 -1.42 16.14 11.86
C LYS A 112 -0.05 15.70 12.35
N THR A 113 1.02 15.77 11.52
CA THR A 113 2.38 15.44 11.97
C THR A 113 2.94 16.45 12.97
N LEU A 114 2.48 17.70 12.95
CA LEU A 114 2.87 18.70 13.95
C LEU A 114 2.30 18.35 15.33
N ASN A 115 1.03 17.93 15.37
CA ASN A 115 0.34 17.57 16.62
C ASN A 115 0.69 16.14 17.10
N PHE A 116 1.03 15.24 16.18
CA PHE A 116 1.27 13.83 16.47
C PHE A 116 2.53 13.33 15.73
N PRO A 117 3.75 13.82 16.06
CA PRO A 117 4.96 13.59 15.28
C PRO A 117 5.37 12.11 15.18
N ASN A 118 5.01 11.30 16.20
CA ASN A 118 5.39 9.89 16.26
C ASN A 118 4.23 8.94 15.87
N LYS A 119 3.13 9.44 15.29
CA LYS A 119 2.00 8.62 14.87
C LYS A 119 1.94 8.49 13.36
N THR A 120 1.61 7.29 12.90
CA THR A 120 1.27 7.07 11.48
C THR A 120 -0.08 7.70 11.16
N ILE A 121 -0.15 8.44 10.06
CA ILE A 121 -1.39 9.05 9.56
C ILE A 121 -1.82 8.28 8.33
N VAL A 122 -3.07 7.79 8.33
CA VAL A 122 -3.63 7.01 7.22
C VAL A 122 -4.79 7.75 6.57
N ALA A 123 -4.79 7.82 5.24
CA ALA A 123 -5.90 8.36 4.47
C ALA A 123 -7.00 7.31 4.29
N THR A 124 -8.13 7.54 4.95
CA THR A 124 -9.29 6.64 4.91
C THR A 124 -10.28 7.12 3.87
N ARG A 125 -10.52 6.32 2.86
CA ARG A 125 -11.43 6.66 1.75
C ARG A 125 -12.87 6.68 2.22
N PHE A 126 -13.52 7.88 2.15
CA PHE A 126 -14.89 8.09 2.61
C PHE A 126 -15.90 7.89 1.48
N ARG A 127 -15.61 8.32 0.26
CA ARG A 127 -16.48 8.17 -0.92
C ARG A 127 -15.79 7.34 -2.00
N ARG A 128 -16.56 6.46 -2.63
CA ARG A 128 -16.13 5.62 -3.76
C ARG A 128 -17.04 5.88 -4.94
N ASN A 129 -16.46 6.34 -6.05
CA ASN A 129 -17.16 6.57 -7.32
C ASN A 129 -17.15 5.33 -8.25
N GLU A 130 -16.97 4.14 -7.67
CA GLU A 130 -16.89 2.89 -8.42
C GLU A 130 -18.29 2.36 -8.78
N ASN A 131 -18.36 1.51 -9.83
CA ASN A 131 -19.58 0.81 -10.24
C ASN A 131 -20.16 -0.03 -9.08
N ILE A 132 -21.49 -0.21 -9.07
CA ILE A 132 -22.25 -0.97 -8.04
C ILE A 132 -21.66 -2.37 -7.83
N PHE A 133 -21.25 -3.05 -8.90
CA PHE A 133 -20.65 -4.39 -8.83
C PHE A 133 -19.32 -4.40 -8.07
N TYR A 134 -18.45 -3.41 -8.29
CA TYR A 134 -17.20 -3.26 -7.52
C TYR A 134 -17.47 -2.97 -6.04
N LYS A 135 -18.48 -2.15 -5.74
CA LYS A 135 -18.89 -1.88 -4.36
C LYS A 135 -19.34 -3.16 -3.66
N PHE A 136 -20.13 -4.00 -4.34
CA PHE A 136 -20.59 -5.28 -3.81
C PHE A 136 -19.43 -6.25 -3.52
N LEU A 137 -18.52 -6.45 -4.48
CA LEU A 137 -17.33 -7.29 -4.29
C LEU A 137 -16.45 -6.78 -3.14
N TYR A 138 -16.34 -5.47 -3.00
CA TYR A 138 -15.59 -4.88 -1.90
C TYR A 138 -16.25 -5.11 -0.53
N GLU A 139 -17.57 -5.04 -0.43
CA GLU A 139 -18.27 -5.34 0.83
C GLU A 139 -18.12 -6.83 1.20
N ILE A 140 -18.21 -7.73 0.22
CA ILE A 140 -17.89 -9.16 0.44
C ILE A 140 -16.46 -9.31 0.95
N HIS A 141 -15.48 -8.69 0.28
CA HIS A 141 -14.08 -8.73 0.72
C HIS A 141 -13.92 -8.22 2.16
N LYS A 142 -14.58 -7.13 2.54
CA LYS A 142 -14.55 -6.60 3.92
C LYS A 142 -15.10 -7.60 4.93
N ILE A 143 -16.24 -8.22 4.63
CA ILE A 143 -16.89 -9.21 5.51
C ILE A 143 -15.98 -10.43 5.68
N VAL A 144 -15.48 -10.99 4.58
CA VAL A 144 -14.56 -12.14 4.59
C VAL A 144 -13.29 -11.80 5.37
N THR A 145 -12.69 -10.64 5.10
CA THR A 145 -11.50 -10.17 5.82
C THR A 145 -11.77 -10.04 7.30
N LEU A 146 -12.91 -9.46 7.71
CA LEU A 146 -13.28 -9.31 9.11
C LEU A 146 -13.49 -10.66 9.81
N ILE A 147 -14.21 -11.59 9.18
CA ILE A 147 -14.48 -12.94 9.74
C ILE A 147 -13.16 -13.68 9.98
N PHE A 148 -12.29 -13.74 8.97
CA PHE A 148 -11.09 -14.55 9.04
C PHE A 148 -9.90 -13.88 9.72
N THR A 149 -9.76 -12.55 9.64
CA THR A 149 -8.61 -11.82 10.24
C THR A 149 -8.97 -11.06 11.52
N GLY A 150 -10.25 -10.76 11.74
CA GLY A 150 -10.70 -9.85 12.81
C GLY A 150 -10.32 -8.40 12.58
N LYS A 151 -9.91 -8.02 11.38
CA LYS A 151 -9.42 -6.68 11.05
C LYS A 151 -10.22 -6.08 9.90
N LEU A 152 -10.42 -4.75 9.96
CA LEU A 152 -11.00 -3.97 8.88
C LEU A 152 -9.92 -3.06 8.30
N ILE A 153 -9.63 -3.22 7.01
CA ILE A 153 -8.70 -2.35 6.28
C ILE A 153 -9.51 -1.27 5.57
N LYS A 154 -9.32 -0.02 5.97
CA LYS A 154 -10.06 1.15 5.45
C LYS A 154 -9.19 2.13 4.67
N PHE A 155 -7.89 1.85 4.54
CA PHE A 155 -6.91 2.70 3.87
C PHE A 155 -6.09 1.90 2.85
N GLY A 156 -5.53 2.60 1.88
CA GLY A 156 -4.63 2.05 0.85
C GLY A 156 -3.17 2.42 1.10
N ASN A 157 -2.50 2.89 0.04
CA ASN A 157 -1.09 3.28 0.09
C ASN A 157 -0.90 4.72 0.59
N PHE A 158 -1.92 5.58 0.57
CA PHE A 158 -1.79 6.96 1.01
C PHE A 158 -1.65 7.02 2.53
N VAL A 159 -0.40 7.04 2.98
CA VAL A 159 -0.02 6.95 4.39
C VAL A 159 1.20 7.82 4.65
N CYS A 160 1.22 8.52 5.79
CA CYS A 160 2.41 9.20 6.30
C CYS A 160 2.97 8.43 7.49
N LEU A 161 4.25 8.09 7.41
CA LEU A 161 4.98 7.30 8.40
C LEU A 161 6.06 8.17 9.06
N PRO A 162 6.14 8.24 10.39
CA PRO A 162 7.32 8.76 11.07
C PRO A 162 8.51 7.80 10.91
N LYS A 163 9.72 8.31 11.05
CA LYS A 163 10.98 7.57 10.88
C LYS A 163 10.98 6.25 11.65
N SER A 164 10.60 6.25 12.93
CA SER A 164 10.55 5.04 13.76
C SER A 164 9.68 3.94 13.17
N HIS A 165 8.51 4.29 12.61
CA HIS A 165 7.62 3.30 12.01
C HIS A 165 8.13 2.80 10.65
N VAL A 166 8.89 3.60 9.90
CA VAL A 166 9.59 3.12 8.70
C VAL A 166 10.62 2.07 9.11
N GLU A 167 11.43 2.35 10.14
CA GLU A 167 12.43 1.43 10.69
C GLU A 167 11.81 0.12 11.18
N ASP A 168 10.65 0.19 11.83
CA ASP A 168 9.90 -1.01 12.24
C ASP A 168 9.42 -1.83 11.03
N LEU A 169 8.85 -1.16 10.02
CA LEU A 169 8.25 -1.81 8.85
C LEU A 169 9.28 -2.53 7.97
N ILE A 170 10.46 -1.93 7.73
CA ILE A 170 11.51 -2.52 6.89
C ILE A 170 12.11 -3.81 7.46
N ASN A 171 11.86 -4.10 8.73
CA ASN A 171 12.25 -5.33 9.41
C ASN A 171 11.14 -6.40 9.42
N GLN A 172 10.03 -6.18 8.70
CA GLN A 172 8.90 -7.11 8.65
C GLN A 172 8.77 -7.77 7.28
N GLY A 173 8.99 -9.06 7.19
CA GLY A 173 8.86 -9.80 5.92
C GLY A 173 7.49 -9.65 5.25
N SER A 174 6.44 -9.37 6.02
CA SER A 174 5.10 -9.09 5.49
C SER A 174 5.03 -7.80 4.65
N LEU A 175 5.95 -6.85 4.84
CA LEU A 175 6.05 -5.64 4.00
C LEU A 175 6.29 -6.01 2.52
N TRP A 176 7.07 -7.05 2.27
CA TRP A 176 7.34 -7.56 0.92
C TRP A 176 6.12 -8.15 0.21
N ASN A 177 5.08 -8.45 0.98
CA ASN A 177 3.81 -8.96 0.47
C ASN A 177 2.72 -7.87 0.39
N SER A 178 2.51 -7.09 1.47
CA SER A 178 1.49 -6.04 1.50
C SER A 178 1.83 -4.92 2.46
N PHE A 179 1.97 -3.70 1.93
CA PHE A 179 2.27 -2.49 2.69
C PHE A 179 1.17 -2.15 3.70
N SER A 180 -0.06 -1.93 3.24
CA SER A 180 -1.18 -1.51 4.10
C SER A 180 -1.55 -2.55 5.15
N ALA A 181 -1.49 -3.85 4.81
CA ALA A 181 -1.77 -4.92 5.76
C ALA A 181 -0.66 -5.03 6.82
N THR A 182 0.61 -4.79 6.46
CA THR A 182 1.72 -4.78 7.43
C THR A 182 1.59 -3.61 8.40
N ILE A 183 1.22 -2.42 7.92
CA ILE A 183 0.91 -1.28 8.80
C ILE A 183 -0.20 -1.65 9.79
N LEU A 184 -1.28 -2.28 9.30
CA LEU A 184 -2.40 -2.68 10.16
C LEU A 184 -2.00 -3.74 11.20
N LYS A 185 -1.05 -4.62 10.86
CA LYS A 185 -0.55 -5.69 11.74
C LYS A 185 0.36 -5.14 12.85
N ILE A 186 1.24 -4.20 12.52
CA ILE A 186 2.35 -3.77 13.37
C ILE A 186 2.03 -2.49 14.13
N ILE A 187 1.46 -1.50 13.46
CA ILE A 187 1.21 -0.19 14.03
C ILE A 187 -0.15 -0.17 14.70
N LYS A 188 -0.16 -0.18 16.04
CA LYS A 188 -1.39 -0.23 16.84
C LYS A 188 -2.18 1.08 16.76
N GLU A 189 -1.50 2.21 16.96
CA GLU A 189 -2.12 3.53 17.01
C GLU A 189 -1.85 4.33 15.74
N LYS A 190 -2.92 4.69 15.05
CA LYS A 190 -2.91 5.44 13.80
C LYS A 190 -3.91 6.59 13.86
N ILE A 191 -3.56 7.71 13.27
CA ILE A 191 -4.47 8.83 13.06
C ILE A 191 -5.10 8.68 11.68
N SER A 192 -6.42 8.75 11.62
CA SER A 192 -7.16 8.65 10.37
C SER A 192 -7.58 10.02 9.88
N ILE A 193 -7.29 10.35 8.63
CA ILE A 193 -7.91 11.48 7.92
C ILE A 193 -8.93 10.95 6.91
N LYS A 194 -10.02 11.67 6.71
CA LYS A 194 -11.03 11.30 5.71
C LYS A 194 -10.66 11.90 4.37
N THR A 195 -10.55 11.07 3.34
CA THR A 195 -10.19 11.51 2.00
C THR A 195 -11.20 11.04 0.98
N ASP A 196 -11.43 11.84 -0.05
CA ASP A 196 -12.15 11.43 -1.24
C ASP A 196 -11.15 10.93 -2.28
N ARG A 197 -11.52 9.87 -3.00
CA ARG A 197 -10.70 9.39 -4.11
C ARG A 197 -10.90 10.29 -5.32
N GLY A 198 -9.80 10.82 -5.86
CA GLY A 198 -9.77 11.56 -7.10
C GLY A 198 -10.06 10.67 -8.32
N LYS A 199 -10.11 11.29 -9.48
CA LYS A 199 -10.09 10.58 -10.76
C LYS A 199 -8.64 10.48 -11.22
N ARG A 200 -8.30 9.32 -11.80
CA ARG A 200 -7.02 9.14 -12.49
C ARG A 200 -6.83 10.23 -13.54
N TYR A 201 -5.64 10.84 -13.61
CA TYR A 201 -5.40 11.95 -14.52
C TYR A 201 -5.39 11.51 -15.99
N TYR A 202 -4.68 10.42 -16.30
CA TYR A 202 -4.54 9.95 -17.69
C TYR A 202 -4.66 8.43 -17.78
N GLY A 203 -5.19 7.98 -18.91
CA GLY A 203 -5.31 6.57 -19.26
C GLY A 203 -6.33 5.76 -18.42
N PRO A 204 -6.59 4.52 -18.81
CA PRO A 204 -7.46 3.62 -18.07
C PRO A 204 -6.76 3.05 -16.85
N SER A 205 -7.54 2.58 -15.87
CA SER A 205 -7.00 1.83 -14.73
C SER A 205 -6.26 0.57 -15.20
N GLN A 206 -5.03 0.37 -14.72
CA GLN A 206 -4.21 -0.81 -15.01
C GLN A 206 -4.62 -2.03 -14.15
N THR A 207 -5.65 -1.89 -13.31
CA THR A 207 -6.07 -2.92 -12.36
C THR A 207 -7.22 -3.75 -12.92
N SER A 208 -6.96 -5.01 -13.30
CA SER A 208 -7.98 -5.98 -13.70
C SER A 208 -8.68 -6.60 -12.49
N TYR A 209 -9.85 -7.24 -12.69
CA TYR A 209 -10.57 -7.98 -11.63
C TYR A 209 -9.70 -9.06 -10.99
N TYR A 210 -8.92 -9.77 -11.79
CA TYR A 210 -7.98 -10.78 -11.28
C TYR A 210 -6.94 -10.17 -10.34
N LYS A 211 -6.36 -9.01 -10.71
CA LYS A 211 -5.40 -8.29 -9.86
C LYS A 211 -6.03 -7.84 -8.55
N LEU A 212 -7.29 -7.36 -8.56
CA LEU A 212 -8.03 -6.99 -7.35
C LEU A 212 -8.27 -8.19 -6.44
N PHE A 213 -8.72 -9.30 -7.02
CA PHE A 213 -8.93 -10.55 -6.27
C PHE A 213 -7.63 -11.04 -5.64
N TYR A 214 -6.56 -11.11 -6.43
CA TYR A 214 -5.24 -11.48 -5.93
C TYR A 214 -4.73 -10.55 -4.84
N HIS A 215 -4.90 -9.24 -5.01
CA HIS A 215 -4.55 -8.24 -4.00
C HIS A 215 -5.30 -8.45 -2.67
N SER A 216 -6.56 -8.86 -2.72
CA SER A 216 -7.32 -9.22 -1.52
C SER A 216 -6.66 -10.37 -0.74
N PHE A 217 -6.16 -11.38 -1.46
CA PHE A 217 -5.43 -12.49 -0.83
C PHE A 217 -4.06 -12.05 -0.30
N THR A 218 -3.35 -11.12 -0.96
CA THR A 218 -2.09 -10.60 -0.43
C THR A 218 -2.30 -9.88 0.90
N ILE A 219 -3.37 -9.11 1.01
CA ILE A 219 -3.74 -8.43 2.26
C ILE A 219 -4.06 -9.45 3.36
N MET A 220 -4.93 -10.41 3.09
CA MET A 220 -5.35 -11.41 4.08
C MET A 220 -4.19 -12.30 4.50
N SER A 221 -3.31 -12.71 3.61
CA SER A 221 -2.20 -13.63 3.88
C SER A 221 -1.19 -13.11 4.91
N VAL A 222 -1.10 -11.78 5.11
CA VAL A 222 -0.31 -11.17 6.21
C VAL A 222 -0.81 -11.63 7.59
N PHE A 223 -2.09 -12.03 7.68
CA PHE A 223 -2.73 -12.52 8.91
C PHE A 223 -2.90 -14.05 8.90
N LYS A 224 -2.11 -14.79 8.11
CA LYS A 224 -2.23 -16.24 7.93
C LYS A 224 -2.42 -17.02 9.23
N LYS A 225 -1.62 -16.75 10.28
CA LYS A 225 -1.74 -17.45 11.56
C LYS A 225 -3.13 -17.29 12.19
N VAL A 226 -3.70 -16.09 12.14
CA VAL A 226 -5.04 -15.81 12.67
C VAL A 226 -6.11 -16.46 11.79
N ILE A 227 -5.94 -16.44 10.47
CA ILE A 227 -6.87 -17.07 9.52
C ILE A 227 -6.92 -18.57 9.77
N PHE A 228 -5.78 -19.27 9.85
CA PHE A 228 -5.74 -20.70 10.11
C PHE A 228 -6.41 -21.04 11.45
N LEU A 229 -6.09 -20.31 12.53
CA LEU A 229 -6.70 -20.53 13.85
C LEU A 229 -8.22 -20.33 13.82
N ARG A 230 -8.72 -19.25 13.21
CA ARG A 230 -10.16 -18.98 13.13
C ARG A 230 -10.86 -20.00 12.23
N SER A 231 -10.26 -20.37 11.11
CA SER A 231 -10.81 -21.41 10.24
C SER A 231 -10.93 -22.75 10.95
N PHE A 232 -9.95 -23.11 11.78
CA PHE A 232 -10.00 -24.31 12.61
C PHE A 232 -11.15 -24.25 13.61
N ILE A 233 -11.30 -23.14 14.34
CA ILE A 233 -12.41 -22.96 15.30
C ILE A 233 -13.77 -23.02 14.58
N ILE A 234 -13.92 -22.32 13.45
CA ILE A 234 -15.14 -22.33 12.64
C ILE A 234 -15.46 -23.76 12.17
N SER A 235 -14.44 -24.52 11.77
CA SER A 235 -14.62 -25.90 11.34
C SER A 235 -15.11 -26.79 12.47
N ILE A 236 -14.58 -26.66 13.68
CA ILE A 236 -15.05 -27.43 14.86
C ILE A 236 -16.51 -27.08 15.16
N ILE A 237 -16.86 -25.82 15.22
CA ILE A 237 -18.24 -25.37 15.46
C ILE A 237 -19.17 -25.94 14.38
N TYR A 238 -18.75 -25.87 13.11
CA TYR A 238 -19.58 -26.37 12.01
C TYR A 238 -19.74 -27.88 12.06
N ILE A 239 -18.71 -28.66 12.38
CA ILE A 239 -18.78 -30.11 12.58
C ILE A 239 -19.79 -30.43 13.69
N PHE A 240 -19.73 -29.72 14.83
CA PHE A 240 -20.67 -29.90 15.94
C PHE A 240 -22.12 -29.62 15.53
N LEU A 241 -22.38 -28.70 14.59
CA LEU A 241 -23.72 -28.41 14.10
C LEU A 241 -24.25 -29.47 13.15
N ILE A 242 -23.40 -30.20 12.42
CA ILE A 242 -23.82 -31.18 11.40
C ILE A 242 -23.67 -32.63 11.82
N TYR A 243 -23.02 -32.95 12.97
CA TYR A 243 -22.60 -34.32 13.32
C TYR A 243 -23.74 -35.32 13.36
N GLN A 244 -24.96 -34.91 13.73
CA GLN A 244 -26.12 -35.80 13.79
C GLN A 244 -26.67 -36.21 12.42
N ASN A 245 -26.41 -35.42 11.37
CA ASN A 245 -26.88 -35.69 10.02
C ASN A 245 -25.88 -35.15 9.00
N VAL A 246 -24.83 -35.91 8.77
CA VAL A 246 -23.79 -35.58 7.78
C VAL A 246 -24.26 -36.03 6.41
N THR A 247 -24.34 -35.04 5.47
CA THR A 247 -24.64 -35.29 4.07
C THR A 247 -23.53 -34.71 3.20
N PHE A 248 -23.42 -35.20 1.95
CA PHE A 248 -22.42 -34.68 1.00
C PHE A 248 -22.53 -33.17 0.83
N VAL A 249 -23.74 -32.62 0.74
CA VAL A 249 -23.97 -31.16 0.61
C VAL A 249 -23.40 -30.39 1.79
N LYS A 250 -23.50 -30.91 3.00
CA LYS A 250 -22.94 -30.29 4.21
C LYS A 250 -21.42 -30.35 4.27
N LEU A 251 -20.75 -31.13 3.43
CA LEU A 251 -19.28 -31.15 3.32
C LEU A 251 -18.74 -30.12 2.32
N ILE A 252 -19.58 -29.59 1.43
CA ILE A 252 -19.17 -28.58 0.43
C ILE A 252 -18.45 -27.37 1.04
N PRO A 253 -18.89 -26.78 2.19
CA PRO A 253 -18.17 -25.67 2.82
C PRO A 253 -16.72 -25.98 3.17
N PHE A 254 -16.40 -27.21 3.57
CA PHE A 254 -15.02 -27.62 3.85
C PHE A 254 -14.16 -27.65 2.60
N PHE A 255 -14.71 -28.04 1.47
CA PHE A 255 -14.02 -28.01 0.19
C PHE A 255 -13.65 -26.57 -0.19
N PHE A 256 -14.58 -25.62 -0.11
CA PHE A 256 -14.30 -24.22 -0.37
C PHE A 256 -13.33 -23.61 0.64
N LEU A 257 -13.46 -23.96 1.92
CA LEU A 257 -12.52 -23.51 2.96
C LEU A 257 -11.11 -24.03 2.69
N SER A 258 -10.94 -25.29 2.24
CA SER A 258 -9.62 -25.85 1.91
C SER A 258 -8.98 -25.13 0.73
N ILE A 259 -9.75 -24.80 -0.33
CA ILE A 259 -9.27 -23.98 -1.45
C ILE A 259 -8.84 -22.60 -0.96
N PHE A 260 -9.67 -21.93 -0.16
CA PHE A 260 -9.36 -20.62 0.41
C PHE A 260 -8.05 -20.66 1.23
N LEU A 261 -7.90 -21.64 2.12
CA LEU A 261 -6.69 -21.79 2.95
C LEU A 261 -5.45 -22.11 2.10
N SER A 262 -5.58 -22.91 1.05
CA SER A 262 -4.49 -23.19 0.10
C SER A 262 -4.06 -21.93 -0.63
N MET A 263 -4.99 -21.07 -1.05
CA MET A 263 -4.68 -19.78 -1.67
C MET A 263 -3.97 -18.85 -0.69
N ILE A 264 -4.46 -18.73 0.56
CA ILE A 264 -3.81 -17.95 1.61
C ILE A 264 -2.38 -18.44 1.86
N PHE A 265 -2.19 -19.76 1.96
CA PHE A 265 -0.88 -20.36 2.16
C PHE A 265 0.07 -20.04 0.99
N THR A 266 -0.37 -20.25 -0.24
CA THR A 266 0.43 -19.98 -1.45
C THR A 266 0.84 -18.53 -1.54
N VAL A 267 -0.10 -17.60 -1.33
CA VAL A 267 0.20 -16.15 -1.38
C VAL A 267 1.07 -15.74 -0.20
N SER A 268 0.92 -16.36 0.97
CA SER A 268 1.74 -16.06 2.14
C SER A 268 3.22 -16.42 1.97
N ARG A 269 3.57 -17.32 1.04
CA ARG A 269 4.97 -17.67 0.72
C ARG A 269 5.74 -16.52 0.07
N ARG A 270 5.03 -15.49 -0.42
CA ARG A 270 5.65 -14.24 -0.90
C ARG A 270 6.20 -13.37 0.24
N GLU A 271 5.78 -13.61 1.48
CA GLU A 271 6.33 -12.96 2.67
C GLU A 271 7.77 -13.46 2.87
N ASN A 272 8.75 -12.62 2.59
CA ASN A 272 10.17 -12.97 2.63
C ASN A 272 10.98 -11.78 3.16
N LEU A 273 11.57 -11.95 4.33
CA LEU A 273 12.38 -10.91 4.98
C LEU A 273 13.75 -10.75 4.30
N ASP A 274 14.33 -11.84 3.80
CA ASP A 274 15.66 -11.79 3.16
C ASP A 274 15.55 -11.09 1.81
N GLU A 275 14.53 -11.40 1.00
CA GLU A 275 14.26 -10.66 -0.23
C GLU A 275 14.00 -9.16 0.04
N LEU A 276 13.27 -8.82 1.12
CA LEU A 276 13.05 -7.45 1.53
C LEU A 276 14.35 -6.75 1.89
N LYS A 277 15.20 -7.36 2.71
CA LYS A 277 16.48 -6.79 3.13
C LYS A 277 17.45 -6.59 1.96
N ASN A 278 17.41 -7.51 0.99
CA ASN A 278 18.23 -7.49 -0.22
C ASN A 278 17.52 -6.76 -1.39
N SER A 279 16.39 -6.12 -1.14
CA SER A 279 15.58 -5.47 -2.21
C SER A 279 16.35 -4.40 -2.99
N LEU A 280 17.37 -3.78 -2.39
CA LEU A 280 18.23 -2.81 -3.06
C LEU A 280 19.09 -3.43 -4.18
N GLU A 281 19.33 -4.73 -4.17
CA GLU A 281 20.04 -5.45 -5.23
C GLU A 281 19.19 -5.55 -6.53
N ASN A 282 17.87 -5.34 -6.41
CA ASN A 282 16.94 -5.28 -7.56
C ASN A 282 16.94 -3.91 -8.26
N ILE A 283 17.71 -2.95 -7.76
CA ILE A 283 17.87 -1.64 -8.37
C ILE A 283 18.84 -1.77 -9.53
N ASP A 284 18.48 -1.24 -10.69
CA ASP A 284 19.33 -1.12 -11.87
C ASP A 284 20.15 0.16 -11.81
N SER A 285 19.47 1.28 -11.60
CA SER A 285 20.11 2.60 -11.54
C SER A 285 19.34 3.55 -10.62
N ILE A 286 20.03 4.60 -10.17
CA ILE A 286 19.45 5.70 -9.41
C ILE A 286 19.82 7.00 -10.11
N GLU A 287 18.84 7.81 -10.43
CA GLU A 287 19.02 9.10 -11.10
C GLU A 287 18.56 10.23 -10.19
N THR A 288 19.26 11.34 -10.20
CA THR A 288 18.82 12.58 -9.57
C THR A 288 18.37 13.53 -10.67
N LEU A 289 17.12 13.98 -10.60
CA LEU A 289 16.52 14.89 -11.59
C LEU A 289 16.56 16.35 -11.11
N LYS A 290 16.61 16.56 -9.77
CA LYS A 290 16.72 17.85 -9.13
C LYS A 290 17.49 17.74 -7.83
#